data_834c7442aa14b42fc9c790595c4e228e
#
_entry.id   834c7442aa14b42fc9c790595c4e228e
#
_cell.length_a   1.000
_cell.length_b   1.000
_cell.length_c   1.000
_cell.angle_alpha   90.00
_cell.angle_beta   90.00
_cell.angle_gamma   90.00
#
_symmetry.space_group_name_H-M   'P 1'
#
loop_
_entity.id
_entity.type
_entity.pdbx_description
1 polymer ?
#
loop_
_entity_poly.entity_id
_entity_poly.type
_entity_poly.pdbx_seq_one_letter_code
_entity_poly.pdbx_strand_id
1 'polypeptide(L)'
;MPNPLTAAGHAITRNHIFILKAVNVCIVAGIVLSFNTWAAQVAQADAAAKQEAQATARSGERGPYATDGTFTGSAQGYGGTVTTQVTIDNGYIASVEVIDHAGETPAYFSQAERLCDDIVDAQTTSVDTVSGATFSSAGILNGATQALEASNAGEGSE
;
A
#
# COMPACT_ATOMS: atom_id res chain seq x y z
N MET A 1 62.84 7.38 38.68
CA MET A 1 62.18 6.14 38.17
C MET A 1 60.71 6.30 38.44
N PRO A 2 59.84 6.29 37.43
CA PRO A 2 58.41 6.43 37.63
C PRO A 2 57.85 5.13 38.19
N ASN A 3 56.96 5.25 39.15
CA ASN A 3 56.35 4.15 39.92
C ASN A 3 55.39 3.37 39.03
N PRO A 4 55.55 2.04 38.85
CA PRO A 4 54.75 1.22 37.91
C PRO A 4 53.26 1.15 38.30
N LEU A 5 52.89 1.49 39.53
CA LEU A 5 51.49 1.45 40.00
C LEU A 5 50.61 2.58 39.45
N THR A 6 51.19 3.69 39.04
CA THR A 6 50.40 4.79 38.46
C THR A 6 50.06 4.61 37.00
N ALA A 7 50.84 3.82 36.26
CA ALA A 7 50.56 3.52 34.84
C ALA A 7 49.40 2.51 34.66
N ALA A 8 49.27 1.57 35.60
CA ALA A 8 48.19 0.56 35.53
C ALA A 8 46.81 1.18 35.82
N GLY A 9 46.71 2.13 36.72
CA GLY A 9 45.46 2.80 37.05
C GLY A 9 44.85 3.61 35.89
N HIS A 10 45.71 4.25 35.08
CA HIS A 10 45.23 5.05 33.92
C HIS A 10 44.78 4.18 32.73
N ALA A 11 45.32 2.99 32.56
CA ALA A 11 44.91 2.05 31.52
C ALA A 11 43.54 1.44 31.83
N ILE A 12 43.28 1.12 33.09
CA ILE A 12 42.03 0.53 33.55
C ILE A 12 40.86 1.52 33.40
N THR A 13 41.04 2.78 33.77
CA THR A 13 39.98 3.79 33.65
C THR A 13 39.64 4.13 32.19
N ARG A 14 40.61 4.13 31.30
CA ARG A 14 40.39 4.39 29.86
C ARG A 14 39.64 3.25 29.18
N ASN A 15 39.93 2.01 29.56
CA ASN A 15 39.23 0.85 29.03
C ASN A 15 37.78 0.76 29.53
N HIS A 16 37.53 1.13 30.79
CA HIS A 16 36.19 1.15 31.36
C HIS A 16 35.26 2.17 30.66
N ILE A 17 35.76 3.34 30.31
CA ILE A 17 34.98 4.35 29.56
C ILE A 17 34.67 3.88 28.15
N PHE A 18 35.58 3.18 27.47
CA PHE A 18 35.34 2.59 26.17
C PHE A 18 34.28 1.48 26.22
N ILE A 19 34.34 0.61 27.22
CA ILE A 19 33.37 -0.44 27.43
C ILE A 19 31.99 0.13 27.73
N LEU A 20 31.87 1.14 28.57
CA LEU A 20 30.62 1.83 28.88
C LEU A 20 30.01 2.50 27.63
N LYS A 21 30.82 3.14 26.79
CA LYS A 21 30.34 3.72 25.51
C LYS A 21 29.88 2.65 24.51
N ALA A 22 30.62 1.55 24.39
CA ALA A 22 30.26 0.44 23.52
C ALA A 22 28.95 -0.23 23.96
N VAL A 23 28.77 -0.46 25.26
CA VAL A 23 27.54 -1.02 25.83
C VAL A 23 26.35 -0.08 25.58
N ASN A 24 26.52 1.22 25.76
CA ASN A 24 25.44 2.19 25.53
C ASN A 24 25.03 2.24 24.04
N VAL A 25 25.97 2.18 23.11
CA VAL A 25 25.68 2.10 21.67
C VAL A 25 24.94 0.80 21.32
N CYS A 26 25.33 -0.33 21.90
CA CYS A 26 24.63 -1.61 21.70
C CYS A 26 23.20 -1.60 22.24
N ILE A 27 22.96 -0.97 23.39
CA ILE A 27 21.61 -0.82 23.96
C ILE A 27 20.73 0.04 23.06
N VAL A 28 21.23 1.18 22.60
CA VAL A 28 20.48 2.08 21.71
C VAL A 28 20.18 1.38 20.38
N ALA A 29 21.15 0.71 19.79
CA ALA A 29 20.96 -0.07 18.55
C ALA A 29 19.92 -1.19 18.75
N GLY A 30 19.95 -1.89 19.88
CA GLY A 30 18.98 -2.93 20.23
C GLY A 30 17.56 -2.38 20.36
N ILE A 31 17.38 -1.23 20.98
CA ILE A 31 16.08 -0.57 21.13
C ILE A 31 15.54 -0.13 19.76
N VAL A 32 16.36 0.46 18.89
CA VAL A 32 15.94 0.89 17.55
C VAL A 32 15.55 -0.30 16.68
N LEU A 33 16.32 -1.39 16.72
CA LEU A 33 15.99 -2.61 15.97
C LEU A 33 14.70 -3.25 16.50
N SER A 34 14.51 -3.33 17.80
CA SER A 34 13.29 -3.87 18.42
C SER A 34 12.06 -3.03 18.09
N PHE A 35 12.20 -1.71 18.07
CA PHE A 35 11.11 -0.80 17.72
C PHE A 35 10.72 -0.94 16.23
N ASN A 36 11.71 -1.09 15.35
CA ASN A 36 11.47 -1.24 13.91
C ASN A 36 10.78 -2.57 13.59
N THR A 37 11.17 -3.67 14.25
CA THR A 37 10.52 -4.97 14.09
C THR A 37 9.11 -4.98 14.67
N TRP A 38 8.90 -4.34 15.82
CA TRP A 38 7.57 -4.22 16.42
C TRP A 38 6.62 -3.40 15.56
N ALA A 39 7.05 -2.26 15.03
CA ALA A 39 6.24 -1.42 14.16
C ALA A 39 5.84 -2.15 12.86
N ALA A 40 6.76 -2.92 12.26
CA ALA A 40 6.46 -3.73 11.09
C ALA A 40 5.45 -4.86 11.39
N GLN A 41 5.54 -5.50 12.55
CA GLN A 41 4.60 -6.54 12.96
C GLN A 41 3.20 -5.99 13.22
N VAL A 42 3.09 -4.82 13.84
CA VAL A 42 1.79 -4.16 14.07
C VAL A 42 1.14 -3.79 12.73
N ALA A 43 1.88 -3.20 11.80
CA ALA A 43 1.35 -2.86 10.48
C ALA A 43 0.88 -4.09 9.68
N GLN A 44 1.61 -5.22 9.78
CA GLN A 44 1.20 -6.48 9.15
C GLN A 44 -0.02 -7.10 9.82
N ALA A 45 -0.12 -7.03 11.14
CA ALA A 45 -1.28 -7.52 11.88
C ALA A 45 -2.55 -6.72 11.56
N ASP A 46 -2.43 -5.39 11.45
CA ASP A 46 -3.54 -4.52 11.07
C ASP A 46 -4.00 -4.77 9.63
N ALA A 47 -3.07 -4.99 8.70
CA ALA A 47 -3.39 -5.34 7.32
C ALA A 47 -4.07 -6.72 7.22
N ALA A 48 -3.56 -7.73 7.94
CA ALA A 48 -4.16 -9.05 8.00
C ALA A 48 -5.57 -9.02 8.62
N ALA A 49 -5.75 -8.28 9.73
CA ALA A 49 -7.05 -8.13 10.38
C ALA A 49 -8.09 -7.43 9.48
N LYS A 50 -7.66 -6.43 8.70
CA LYS A 50 -8.52 -5.80 7.69
C LYS A 50 -8.92 -6.76 6.58
N GLN A 51 -7.98 -7.55 6.06
CA GLN A 51 -8.25 -8.56 5.03
C GLN A 51 -9.19 -9.66 5.54
N GLU A 52 -8.99 -10.16 6.77
CA GLU A 52 -9.88 -11.15 7.38
C GLU A 52 -11.29 -10.58 7.65
N ALA A 53 -11.39 -9.34 8.12
CA ALA A 53 -12.67 -8.67 8.34
C ALA A 53 -13.42 -8.46 7.01
N GLN A 54 -12.71 -8.07 5.95
CA GLN A 54 -13.28 -7.93 4.61
C GLN A 54 -13.71 -9.29 4.03
N ALA A 55 -12.87 -10.32 4.16
CA ALA A 55 -13.20 -11.67 3.71
C ALA A 55 -14.41 -12.25 4.45
N THR A 56 -14.52 -12.00 5.76
CA THR A 56 -15.66 -12.45 6.58
C THR A 56 -16.94 -11.67 6.24
N ALA A 57 -16.84 -10.37 5.98
CA ALA A 57 -17.97 -9.56 5.52
C ALA A 57 -18.48 -10.02 4.14
N ARG A 58 -17.56 -10.45 3.25
CA ARG A 58 -17.89 -10.95 1.91
C ARG A 58 -18.47 -12.38 1.90
N SER A 59 -18.28 -13.17 2.94
CA SER A 59 -18.71 -14.58 2.98
C SER A 59 -20.18 -14.81 3.38
N GLY A 60 -20.92 -13.79 3.78
CA GLY A 60 -22.28 -13.93 4.31
C GLY A 60 -23.38 -13.19 3.58
N GLU A 61 -23.09 -12.14 2.85
CA GLU A 61 -24.09 -11.31 2.16
C GLU A 61 -23.53 -10.86 0.79
N ARG A 62 -24.39 -10.88 -0.24
CA ARG A 62 -24.01 -10.38 -1.58
C ARG A 62 -23.81 -8.87 -1.51
N GLY A 63 -22.74 -8.40 -2.14
CA GLY A 63 -22.42 -6.99 -2.26
C GLY A 63 -23.39 -6.18 -3.13
N PRO A 64 -23.15 -4.86 -3.26
CA PRO A 64 -24.08 -3.95 -3.92
C PRO A 64 -24.13 -4.09 -5.45
N TYR A 65 -23.14 -4.75 -6.07
CA TYR A 65 -23.08 -4.89 -7.52
C TYR A 65 -23.90 -6.06 -8.01
N ALA A 66 -24.68 -5.84 -9.09
CA ALA A 66 -25.71 -6.78 -9.54
C ALA A 66 -25.13 -8.05 -10.18
N THR A 67 -24.04 -7.93 -10.97
CA THR A 67 -23.48 -9.00 -11.77
C THR A 67 -22.02 -9.24 -11.42
N ASP A 68 -21.69 -10.50 -11.15
CA ASP A 68 -20.30 -10.94 -10.99
C ASP A 68 -19.66 -11.14 -12.36
N GLY A 69 -18.37 -10.91 -12.45
CA GLY A 69 -17.61 -11.04 -13.68
C GLY A 69 -16.53 -9.99 -13.83
N THR A 70 -15.94 -9.92 -14.99
CA THR A 70 -14.90 -8.97 -15.33
C THR A 70 -15.44 -7.97 -16.34
N PHE A 71 -15.32 -6.69 -15.99
CA PHE A 71 -15.84 -5.58 -16.79
C PHE A 71 -14.72 -4.62 -17.12
N THR A 72 -14.78 -3.98 -18.28
CA THR A 72 -13.80 -3.01 -18.72
C THR A 72 -14.47 -1.68 -19.03
N GLY A 73 -13.77 -0.60 -18.67
CA GLY A 73 -14.17 0.75 -19.03
C GLY A 73 -12.96 1.57 -19.42
N SER A 74 -13.16 2.56 -20.27
CA SER A 74 -12.07 3.39 -20.79
C SER A 74 -12.41 4.86 -20.64
N ALA A 75 -11.43 5.65 -20.17
CA ALA A 75 -11.59 7.09 -20.02
C ALA A 75 -10.32 7.85 -20.37
N GLN A 76 -10.46 9.15 -20.64
CA GLN A 76 -9.32 10.01 -20.96
C GLN A 76 -8.51 10.28 -19.70
N GLY A 77 -7.20 9.94 -19.75
CA GLY A 77 -6.19 10.34 -18.78
C GLY A 77 -5.45 11.61 -19.17
N TYR A 78 -4.21 11.75 -18.72
CA TYR A 78 -3.36 12.92 -19.03
C TYR A 78 -2.85 12.89 -20.47
N GLY A 79 -2.24 11.81 -20.90
CA GLY A 79 -1.58 11.70 -22.21
C GLY A 79 -2.32 10.83 -23.20
N GLY A 80 -3.31 10.06 -22.76
CA GLY A 80 -4.04 9.13 -23.59
C GLY A 80 -5.27 8.52 -22.92
N THR A 81 -5.81 7.52 -23.56
CA THR A 81 -6.92 6.75 -23.00
C THR A 81 -6.36 5.74 -21.99
N VAL A 82 -6.98 5.71 -20.81
CA VAL A 82 -6.72 4.68 -19.79
C VAL A 82 -7.86 3.70 -19.82
N THR A 83 -7.55 2.41 -19.94
CA THR A 83 -8.52 1.32 -19.89
C THR A 83 -8.37 0.56 -18.59
N THR A 84 -9.43 0.56 -17.79
CA THR A 84 -9.46 -0.07 -16.48
C THR A 84 -10.36 -1.30 -16.52
N GLN A 85 -9.89 -2.40 -15.96
CA GLN A 85 -10.61 -3.63 -15.77
C GLN A 85 -11.00 -3.79 -14.31
N VAL A 86 -12.26 -4.10 -14.04
CA VAL A 86 -12.81 -4.34 -12.70
C VAL A 86 -13.36 -5.75 -12.64
N THR A 87 -12.93 -6.53 -11.66
CA THR A 87 -13.48 -7.86 -11.39
C THR A 87 -14.39 -7.81 -10.18
N ILE A 88 -15.60 -8.32 -10.32
CA ILE A 88 -16.61 -8.39 -9.27
C ILE A 88 -16.83 -9.86 -8.90
N ASP A 89 -16.78 -10.15 -7.62
CA ASP A 89 -17.05 -11.46 -7.04
C ASP A 89 -18.01 -11.33 -5.86
N ASN A 90 -19.07 -12.12 -5.89
CA ASN A 90 -20.16 -12.07 -4.90
C ASN A 90 -20.73 -10.66 -4.68
N GLY A 91 -20.76 -9.83 -5.73
CA GLY A 91 -21.26 -8.47 -5.69
C GLY A 91 -20.30 -7.45 -5.04
N TYR A 92 -19.04 -7.81 -4.82
CA TYR A 92 -17.99 -6.91 -4.32
C TYR A 92 -16.89 -6.73 -5.37
N ILE A 93 -16.24 -5.58 -5.36
CA ILE A 93 -15.05 -5.34 -6.18
C ILE A 93 -13.91 -6.19 -5.62
N ALA A 94 -13.52 -7.22 -6.36
CA ALA A 94 -12.44 -8.14 -5.99
C ALA A 94 -11.08 -7.61 -6.43
N SER A 95 -10.98 -7.03 -7.63
CA SER A 95 -9.76 -6.39 -8.14
C SER A 95 -10.08 -5.27 -9.13
N VAL A 96 -9.16 -4.32 -9.21
CA VAL A 96 -9.13 -3.27 -10.22
C VAL A 96 -7.74 -3.25 -10.84
N GLU A 97 -7.65 -3.30 -12.16
CA GLU A 97 -6.38 -3.31 -12.87
C GLU A 97 -6.45 -2.35 -14.07
N VAL A 98 -5.36 -1.64 -14.35
CA VAL A 98 -5.24 -0.87 -15.59
C VAL A 98 -4.59 -1.75 -16.65
N ILE A 99 -5.35 -2.08 -17.68
CA ILE A 99 -4.91 -2.98 -18.76
C ILE A 99 -4.32 -2.22 -19.95
N ASP A 100 -4.62 -0.93 -20.10
CA ASP A 100 -4.00 -0.06 -21.11
C ASP A 100 -3.90 1.39 -20.57
N HIS A 101 -2.74 1.99 -20.77
CA HIS A 101 -2.46 3.38 -20.41
C HIS A 101 -1.54 4.04 -21.44
N ALA A 102 -1.70 3.68 -22.72
CA ALA A 102 -0.86 4.19 -23.80
C ALA A 102 -0.92 5.72 -23.89
N GLY A 103 0.24 6.35 -23.91
CA GLY A 103 0.38 7.81 -23.93
C GLY A 103 0.48 8.47 -22.56
N GLU A 104 0.22 7.75 -21.46
CA GLU A 104 0.43 8.28 -20.12
C GLU A 104 1.92 8.47 -19.79
N THR A 105 2.22 9.52 -19.01
CA THR A 105 3.57 9.76 -18.49
C THR A 105 3.85 8.83 -17.31
N PRO A 106 4.85 7.92 -17.38
CA PRO A 106 5.06 6.89 -16.36
C PRO A 106 5.20 7.43 -14.94
N ALA A 107 5.85 8.61 -14.78
CA ALA A 107 6.06 9.22 -13.47
C ALA A 107 4.78 9.68 -12.78
N TYR A 108 3.78 10.13 -13.53
CA TYR A 108 2.48 10.51 -12.99
C TYR A 108 1.55 9.31 -12.88
N PHE A 109 1.57 8.44 -13.88
CA PHE A 109 0.74 7.25 -13.90
C PHE A 109 1.02 6.31 -12.73
N SER A 110 2.30 6.03 -12.42
CA SER A 110 2.69 5.19 -11.28
C SER A 110 2.22 5.72 -9.92
N GLN A 111 1.98 7.02 -9.80
CA GLN A 111 1.39 7.60 -8.59
C GLN A 111 -0.14 7.40 -8.55
N ALA A 112 -0.80 7.45 -9.72
CA ALA A 112 -2.24 7.26 -9.82
C ALA A 112 -2.66 5.78 -9.70
N GLU A 113 -1.78 4.84 -10.07
CA GLU A 113 -2.07 3.40 -10.09
C GLU A 113 -2.50 2.83 -8.72
N ARG A 114 -2.05 3.44 -7.62
CA ARG A 114 -2.49 3.07 -6.26
C ARG A 114 -4.00 3.22 -6.03
N LEU A 115 -4.67 4.01 -6.86
CA LEU A 115 -6.13 4.15 -6.78
C LEU A 115 -6.86 2.84 -7.06
N CYS A 116 -6.23 1.90 -7.75
CA CYS A 116 -6.80 0.58 -7.95
C CYS A 116 -7.03 -0.12 -6.60
N ASP A 117 -6.06 -0.04 -5.69
CA ASP A 117 -6.20 -0.59 -4.33
C ASP A 117 -7.20 0.24 -3.50
N ASP A 118 -7.17 1.57 -3.60
CA ASP A 118 -8.09 2.45 -2.89
C ASP A 118 -9.56 2.19 -3.28
N ILE A 119 -9.85 1.90 -4.56
CA ILE A 119 -11.18 1.53 -5.06
C ILE A 119 -11.64 0.19 -4.48
N VAL A 120 -10.75 -0.82 -4.44
CA VAL A 120 -11.05 -2.13 -3.87
C VAL A 120 -11.32 -2.02 -2.37
N ASP A 121 -10.53 -1.24 -1.65
CA ASP A 121 -10.70 -1.04 -0.20
C ASP A 121 -11.99 -0.27 0.13
N ALA A 122 -12.29 0.78 -0.63
CA ALA A 122 -13.48 1.61 -0.45
C ALA A 122 -14.75 0.95 -1.02
N GLN A 123 -14.64 -0.05 -1.90
CA GLN A 123 -15.75 -0.65 -2.65
C GLN A 123 -16.56 0.37 -3.47
N THR A 124 -15.89 1.40 -3.95
CA THR A 124 -16.49 2.51 -4.73
C THR A 124 -15.42 3.24 -5.52
N THR A 125 -15.80 3.85 -6.64
CA THR A 125 -14.93 4.76 -7.41
C THR A 125 -14.93 6.20 -6.88
N SER A 126 -15.72 6.50 -5.84
CA SER A 126 -15.75 7.81 -5.17
C SER A 126 -14.60 7.96 -4.18
N VAL A 127 -13.37 7.87 -4.67
CA VAL A 127 -12.14 8.08 -3.92
C VAL A 127 -11.41 9.34 -4.40
N ASP A 128 -10.55 9.92 -3.56
CA ASP A 128 -9.85 11.15 -3.88
C ASP A 128 -8.77 10.94 -4.95
N THR A 129 -8.63 11.90 -5.85
CA THR A 129 -7.56 11.88 -6.85
C THR A 129 -6.19 12.11 -6.23
N VAL A 130 -5.16 11.56 -6.85
CA VAL A 130 -3.77 11.74 -6.40
C VAL A 130 -3.27 13.12 -6.79
N SER A 131 -2.85 13.91 -5.81
CA SER A 131 -2.25 15.23 -6.04
C SER A 131 -0.99 15.11 -6.91
N GLY A 132 -0.93 15.90 -7.97
CA GLY A 132 0.15 15.83 -8.97
C GLY A 132 -0.09 14.84 -10.11
N ALA A 133 -1.03 13.91 -9.97
CA ALA A 133 -1.44 12.95 -11.01
C ALA A 133 -2.94 12.98 -11.28
N THR A 134 -3.57 14.12 -11.13
CA THR A 134 -5.05 14.30 -11.16
C THR A 134 -5.70 13.81 -12.45
N PHE A 135 -5.10 14.07 -13.61
CA PHE A 135 -5.66 13.64 -14.90
C PHE A 135 -5.53 12.12 -15.10
N SER A 136 -4.40 11.52 -14.76
CA SER A 136 -4.23 10.06 -14.80
C SER A 136 -5.17 9.38 -13.78
N SER A 137 -5.34 9.98 -12.61
CA SER A 137 -6.32 9.55 -11.60
C SER A 137 -7.73 9.57 -12.15
N ALA A 138 -8.13 10.65 -12.82
CA ALA A 138 -9.44 10.76 -13.44
C ALA A 138 -9.66 9.70 -14.53
N GLY A 139 -8.62 9.37 -15.30
CA GLY A 139 -8.66 8.29 -16.29
C GLY A 139 -8.99 6.94 -15.64
N ILE A 140 -8.31 6.60 -14.55
CA ILE A 140 -8.53 5.35 -13.81
C ILE A 140 -9.94 5.33 -13.18
N LEU A 141 -10.31 6.37 -12.46
CA LEU A 141 -11.60 6.45 -11.75
C LEU A 141 -12.79 6.42 -12.70
N ASN A 142 -12.75 7.17 -13.79
CA ASN A 142 -13.82 7.18 -14.77
C ASN A 142 -13.89 5.87 -15.58
N GLY A 143 -12.74 5.26 -15.90
CA GLY A 143 -12.69 3.93 -16.51
C GLY A 143 -13.30 2.86 -15.60
N ALA A 144 -12.93 2.84 -14.32
CA ALA A 144 -13.52 1.95 -13.34
C ALA A 144 -15.02 2.20 -13.14
N THR A 145 -15.47 3.44 -13.15
CA THR A 145 -16.89 3.80 -13.06
C THR A 145 -17.67 3.22 -14.24
N GLN A 146 -17.17 3.35 -15.46
CA GLN A 146 -17.77 2.79 -16.65
C GLN A 146 -17.87 1.24 -16.57
N ALA A 147 -16.81 0.58 -16.08
CA ALA A 147 -16.80 -0.86 -15.87
C ALA A 147 -17.89 -1.29 -14.86
N LEU A 148 -18.04 -0.54 -13.74
CA LEU A 148 -19.08 -0.81 -12.75
C LEU A 148 -20.50 -0.53 -13.27
N GLU A 149 -20.69 0.47 -14.12
CA GLU A 149 -21.97 0.72 -14.79
C GLU A 149 -22.33 -0.44 -15.71
N ALA A 150 -21.37 -0.99 -16.45
CA ALA A 150 -21.58 -2.17 -17.29
C ALA A 150 -21.98 -3.40 -16.46
N SER A 151 -21.40 -3.59 -15.26
CA SER A 151 -21.78 -4.68 -14.35
C SER A 151 -23.23 -4.57 -13.87
N ASN A 152 -23.69 -3.35 -13.62
CA ASN A 152 -25.07 -3.10 -13.19
C ASN A 152 -26.07 -3.25 -14.36
N ALA A 153 -25.62 -3.02 -15.60
CA ALA A 153 -26.43 -3.24 -16.82
C ALA A 153 -26.48 -4.71 -17.26
N GLY A 154 -25.68 -5.59 -16.65
CA GLY A 154 -25.61 -7.01 -17.01
C GLY A 154 -24.76 -7.30 -18.26
N GLU A 155 -23.94 -6.36 -18.71
CA GLU A 155 -23.05 -6.48 -19.87
C GLU A 155 -21.65 -6.95 -19.44
N GLY A 156 -21.55 -8.19 -18.98
CA GLY A 156 -20.26 -8.83 -18.71
C GLY A 156 -19.65 -9.41 -19.99
N SER A 157 -18.36 -9.22 -20.20
CA SER A 157 -17.62 -10.00 -21.20
C SER A 157 -17.33 -11.39 -20.62
N GLU A 158 -17.97 -12.42 -21.19
CA GLU A 158 -17.60 -13.82 -21.01
C GLU A 158 -16.24 -14.13 -21.62
#